data_45066fdd4286467250303ef8cc0f0cdb
#
_entry.id   45066fdd4286467250303ef8cc0f0cdb
#
_cell.length_a   1.000
_cell.length_b   1.000
_cell.length_c   1.000
_cell.angle_alpha   90.00
_cell.angle_beta   90.00
_cell.angle_gamma   90.00
#
_symmetry.space_group_name_H-M   'P 1'
#
loop_
_entity.id
_entity.type
_entity.pdbx_description
1 polymer ?
#
loop_
_entity_poly.entity_id
_entity_poly.type
_entity_poly.pdbx_seq_one_letter_code
_entity_poly.pdbx_strand_id
1 'polypeptide(L)'
;MLTFSPITESNAALFSQYYGICDYRLSDYSIGIKLMWNDMLASEYAIYAGCLIVRNKVRGRYAFDYPIPVTPDADIDAAFSAMADFCSENFIAFEFSGIPKKYAGEILLRFPNTETRRYRNLGDYLYLASDFADFKGKKYSGQRNHVRKFYAKYPDAIFRAFDEKDTDKLKAFREKVEAAFDKHSYGAKNEMERAWRMLKFVGSPMFRCAGFELNGEIISFCLSEKCGDTLIDHIEKALPEYEGIYPAMVQSFAQMFAWDVTYINREDDAGDSGLRTSKTQYHPVQIEEKYHFRIKNELYYIEKIPLIKTDRLLLNAIEETDIPAYNRLCLDDERNRWWGYDYRQDCAEPDEEYFYADQKKDFGSSTAMNFAVRLDEEMIGEVIL
;
A
#
# COMPACT_ATOMS: atom_id res chain seq x y z
N MET A 1 7.11 12.24 -23.54
CA MET A 1 6.11 11.21 -23.15
C MET A 1 6.71 10.35 -22.05
N LEU A 2 5.98 10.10 -20.97
CA LEU A 2 6.43 9.22 -19.88
C LEU A 2 6.43 7.76 -20.34
N THR A 3 7.51 7.05 -20.05
CA THR A 3 7.60 5.60 -20.26
C THR A 3 7.84 4.94 -18.92
N PHE A 4 6.93 4.05 -18.51
CA PHE A 4 6.99 3.38 -17.22
C PHE A 4 7.64 2.01 -17.33
N SER A 5 8.43 1.66 -16.32
CA SER A 5 9.04 0.36 -16.13
C SER A 5 8.58 -0.23 -14.79
N PRO A 6 8.40 -1.55 -14.68
CA PRO A 6 7.97 -2.16 -13.42
C PRO A 6 9.04 -2.02 -12.33
N ILE A 7 8.58 -1.81 -11.09
CA ILE A 7 9.43 -1.94 -9.91
C ILE A 7 9.55 -3.42 -9.58
N THR A 8 10.79 -3.90 -9.54
CA THR A 8 11.11 -5.31 -9.33
C THR A 8 12.27 -5.47 -8.34
N GLU A 9 12.53 -6.69 -7.94
CA GLU A 9 13.66 -7.02 -7.09
C GLU A 9 15.01 -6.61 -7.70
N SER A 10 15.13 -6.73 -9.03
CA SER A 10 16.38 -6.45 -9.75
C SER A 10 16.74 -4.95 -9.78
N ASN A 11 15.77 -4.05 -9.64
CA ASN A 11 16.00 -2.61 -9.59
C ASN A 11 15.72 -2.00 -8.20
N ALA A 12 15.43 -2.80 -7.19
CA ALA A 12 15.10 -2.36 -5.84
C ALA A 12 16.17 -1.46 -5.20
N ALA A 13 17.45 -1.74 -5.42
CA ALA A 13 18.56 -0.95 -4.88
C ALA A 13 18.54 0.52 -5.36
N LEU A 14 18.02 0.80 -6.57
CA LEU A 14 17.84 2.15 -7.08
C LEU A 14 16.85 2.94 -6.20
N PHE A 15 15.77 2.30 -5.80
CA PHE A 15 14.73 2.94 -4.98
C PHE A 15 15.20 3.20 -3.55
N SER A 16 16.02 2.33 -2.97
CA SER A 16 16.65 2.58 -1.67
C SER A 16 17.45 3.89 -1.66
N GLN A 17 18.10 4.24 -2.78
CA GLN A 17 18.79 5.52 -2.91
C GLN A 17 17.81 6.69 -2.96
N TYR A 18 16.75 6.60 -3.77
CA TYR A 18 15.78 7.67 -3.93
C TYR A 18 14.94 7.90 -2.68
N TYR A 19 14.44 6.83 -2.07
CA TYR A 19 13.69 6.93 -0.81
C TYR A 19 14.61 7.29 0.37
N GLY A 20 15.91 6.99 0.29
CA GLY A 20 16.88 7.35 1.29
C GLY A 20 17.12 8.86 1.44
N ILE A 21 16.85 9.66 0.41
CA ILE A 21 16.94 11.14 0.45
C ILE A 21 15.59 11.82 0.66
N CYS A 22 14.49 11.06 0.66
CA CYS A 22 13.14 11.57 0.77
C CYS A 22 12.79 11.81 2.26
N ASP A 23 12.03 12.87 2.54
CA ASP A 23 11.60 13.24 3.89
C ASP A 23 10.09 13.01 4.11
N TYR A 24 9.46 12.12 3.31
CA TYR A 24 8.01 11.94 3.30
C TYR A 24 7.48 11.14 4.48
N ARG A 25 8.30 10.35 5.16
CA ARG A 25 8.01 9.56 6.37
C ARG A 25 6.83 8.60 6.28
N LEU A 26 6.21 8.45 5.12
CA LEU A 26 5.13 7.52 4.86
C LEU A 26 5.69 6.19 4.35
N SER A 27 5.09 5.10 4.77
CA SER A 27 5.45 3.75 4.32
C SER A 27 5.29 3.56 2.81
N ASP A 28 4.38 4.30 2.17
CA ASP A 28 4.19 4.29 0.71
C ASP A 28 5.48 4.65 -0.05
N TYR A 29 6.38 5.45 0.55
CA TYR A 29 7.66 5.87 -0.03
C TYR A 29 8.80 4.98 0.46
N SER A 30 8.60 3.69 0.37
CA SER A 30 9.55 2.66 0.74
C SER A 30 9.59 1.55 -0.31
N ILE A 31 10.78 0.97 -0.53
CA ILE A 31 10.88 -0.15 -1.48
C ILE A 31 10.27 -1.42 -0.87
N GLY A 32 10.30 -1.57 0.44
CA GLY A 32 9.68 -2.69 1.15
C GLY A 32 8.20 -2.82 0.83
N ILE A 33 7.43 -1.72 0.91
CA ILE A 33 6.00 -1.72 0.53
C ILE A 33 5.81 -2.07 -0.94
N LYS A 34 6.58 -1.47 -1.85
CA LYS A 34 6.43 -1.74 -3.28
C LYS A 34 6.70 -3.21 -3.62
N LEU A 35 7.67 -3.86 -2.97
CA LEU A 35 7.99 -5.27 -3.17
C LEU A 35 7.00 -6.20 -2.47
N MET A 36 6.63 -5.89 -1.22
CA MET A 36 5.72 -6.71 -0.43
C MET A 36 4.33 -6.81 -1.06
N TRP A 37 3.82 -5.70 -1.57
CA TRP A 37 2.48 -5.59 -2.15
C TRP A 37 2.46 -5.58 -3.69
N ASN A 38 3.54 -6.01 -4.35
CA ASN A 38 3.70 -5.89 -5.80
C ASN A 38 2.59 -6.61 -6.60
N ASP A 39 2.07 -7.72 -6.10
CA ASP A 39 0.97 -8.45 -6.72
C ASP A 39 -0.35 -7.65 -6.76
N MET A 40 -0.53 -6.68 -5.86
CA MET A 40 -1.68 -5.78 -5.85
C MET A 40 -1.38 -4.43 -6.49
N LEU A 41 -0.25 -3.84 -6.14
CA LEU A 41 0.10 -2.48 -6.54
C LEU A 41 0.62 -2.41 -7.97
N ALA A 42 1.22 -3.48 -8.50
CA ALA A 42 1.89 -3.51 -9.79
C ALA A 42 2.65 -2.20 -10.04
N SER A 43 3.48 -1.81 -9.06
CA SER A 43 4.14 -0.52 -9.03
C SER A 43 5.08 -0.34 -10.21
N GLU A 44 4.99 0.80 -10.87
CA GLU A 44 5.82 1.18 -12.01
C GLU A 44 6.43 2.56 -11.79
N TYR A 45 7.55 2.83 -12.44
CA TYR A 45 8.24 4.11 -12.33
C TYR A 45 8.71 4.65 -13.66
N ALA A 46 8.88 5.97 -13.69
CA ALA A 46 9.58 6.72 -14.71
C ALA A 46 10.51 7.75 -14.07
N ILE A 47 11.61 8.12 -14.71
CA ILE A 47 12.43 9.28 -14.37
C ILE A 47 12.17 10.33 -15.44
N TYR A 48 11.72 11.51 -15.03
CA TYR A 48 11.45 12.61 -15.93
C TYR A 48 11.75 13.95 -15.26
N ALA A 49 12.41 14.84 -15.98
CA ALA A 49 12.79 16.17 -15.48
C ALA A 49 13.49 16.13 -14.10
N GLY A 50 14.35 15.13 -13.87
CA GLY A 50 15.06 14.95 -12.61
C GLY A 50 14.20 14.46 -11.44
N CYS A 51 12.95 14.05 -11.69
CA CYS A 51 12.04 13.50 -10.70
C CYS A 51 11.78 12.01 -10.90
N LEU A 52 11.75 11.25 -9.81
CA LEU A 52 11.17 9.91 -9.78
C LEU A 52 9.65 10.03 -9.72
N ILE A 53 8.98 9.48 -10.70
CA ILE A 53 7.52 9.39 -10.80
C ILE A 53 7.14 7.93 -10.61
N VAL A 54 6.38 7.63 -9.57
CA VAL A 54 5.88 6.27 -9.31
C VAL A 54 4.36 6.26 -9.46
N ARG A 55 3.85 5.20 -10.08
CA ARG A 55 2.42 4.93 -10.14
C ARG A 55 2.13 3.53 -9.63
N ASN A 56 1.00 3.39 -8.96
CA ASN A 56 0.56 2.13 -8.38
C ASN A 56 -0.82 1.79 -8.95
N LYS A 57 -1.07 0.53 -9.22
CA LYS A 57 -2.39 0.05 -9.63
C LYS A 57 -3.18 -0.38 -8.40
N VAL A 58 -4.19 0.38 -8.05
CA VAL A 58 -5.08 0.08 -6.93
C VAL A 58 -6.48 -0.15 -7.46
N ARG A 59 -7.05 -1.33 -7.23
CA ARG A 59 -8.38 -1.71 -7.73
C ARG A 59 -8.58 -1.47 -9.23
N GLY A 60 -7.59 -1.88 -10.02
CA GLY A 60 -7.63 -1.73 -11.47
C GLY A 60 -7.30 -0.35 -12.02
N ARG A 61 -7.07 0.66 -11.18
CA ARG A 61 -6.77 2.05 -11.57
C ARG A 61 -5.36 2.44 -11.21
N TYR A 62 -4.77 3.33 -12.00
CA TYR A 62 -3.47 3.92 -11.68
C TYR A 62 -3.66 5.16 -10.79
N ALA A 63 -2.85 5.23 -9.74
CA ALA A 63 -2.69 6.43 -8.92
C ALA A 63 -1.20 6.72 -8.74
N PHE A 64 -0.83 7.98 -8.77
CA PHE A 64 0.56 8.42 -8.64
C PHE A 64 0.90 8.70 -7.18
N ASP A 65 2.14 8.37 -6.80
CA ASP A 65 2.79 8.94 -5.62
C ASP A 65 3.14 10.41 -5.88
N TYR A 66 3.43 11.19 -4.84
CA TYR A 66 4.00 12.53 -5.04
C TYR A 66 5.40 12.40 -5.65
N PRO A 67 5.74 13.16 -6.72
CA PRO A 67 7.04 13.04 -7.38
C PRO A 67 8.19 13.33 -6.42
N ILE A 68 9.30 12.59 -6.55
CA ILE A 68 10.49 12.77 -5.71
C ILE A 68 11.59 13.39 -6.56
N PRO A 69 12.09 14.61 -6.23
CA PRO A 69 13.28 15.15 -6.84
C PRO A 69 14.49 14.26 -6.56
N VAL A 70 15.16 13.77 -7.61
CA VAL A 70 16.31 12.86 -7.51
C VAL A 70 17.59 13.43 -8.10
N THR A 71 17.50 14.62 -8.70
CA THR A 71 18.65 15.43 -9.14
C THR A 71 18.53 16.86 -8.60
N PRO A 72 19.65 17.59 -8.46
CA PRO A 72 19.64 18.97 -7.97
C PRO A 72 18.88 19.97 -8.85
N ASP A 73 18.73 19.67 -10.13
CA ASP A 73 18.05 20.47 -11.15
C ASP A 73 16.65 19.91 -11.49
N ALA A 74 16.07 19.12 -10.58
CA ALA A 74 14.75 18.55 -10.78
C ALA A 74 13.68 19.63 -10.96
N ASP A 75 12.87 19.48 -12.01
CA ASP A 75 11.73 20.33 -12.32
C ASP A 75 10.43 19.56 -11.99
N ILE A 76 9.88 19.85 -10.82
CA ILE A 76 8.67 19.19 -10.32
C ILE A 76 7.43 19.64 -11.11
N ASP A 77 7.43 20.87 -11.65
CA ASP A 77 6.33 21.40 -12.45
C ASP A 77 6.26 20.67 -13.80
N ALA A 78 7.40 20.45 -14.42
CA ALA A 78 7.49 19.64 -15.63
C ALA A 78 7.07 18.18 -15.37
N ALA A 79 7.39 17.61 -14.20
CA ALA A 79 6.95 16.27 -13.83
C ALA A 79 5.43 16.19 -13.71
N PHE A 80 4.77 17.13 -13.02
CA PHE A 80 3.30 17.18 -12.92
C PHE A 80 2.62 17.36 -14.27
N SER A 81 3.17 18.25 -15.13
CA SER A 81 2.63 18.45 -16.48
C SER A 81 2.71 17.15 -17.31
N ALA A 82 3.86 16.46 -17.27
CA ALA A 82 4.03 15.20 -17.99
C ALA A 82 3.12 14.07 -17.47
N MET A 83 2.80 14.06 -16.17
CA MET A 83 1.85 13.12 -15.57
C MET A 83 0.41 13.41 -16.07
N ALA A 84 0.02 14.68 -16.11
CA ALA A 84 -1.29 15.10 -16.60
C ALA A 84 -1.45 14.77 -18.10
N ASP A 85 -0.43 15.10 -18.91
CA ASP A 85 -0.42 14.80 -20.34
C ASP A 85 -0.50 13.29 -20.58
N PHE A 86 0.27 12.49 -19.84
CA PHE A 86 0.24 11.04 -19.92
C PHE A 86 -1.16 10.49 -19.62
N CYS A 87 -1.84 10.99 -18.59
CA CYS A 87 -3.19 10.55 -18.25
C CYS A 87 -4.19 10.90 -19.37
N SER A 88 -4.09 12.11 -19.92
CA SER A 88 -4.95 12.56 -21.03
C SER A 88 -4.74 11.74 -22.29
N GLU A 89 -3.49 11.51 -22.69
CA GLU A 89 -3.15 10.74 -23.88
C GLU A 89 -3.53 9.26 -23.81
N ASN A 90 -3.58 8.69 -22.59
CA ASN A 90 -3.90 7.28 -22.37
C ASN A 90 -5.33 7.05 -21.88
N PHE A 91 -6.15 8.10 -21.78
CA PHE A 91 -7.54 8.05 -21.34
C PHE A 91 -7.69 7.40 -19.95
N ILE A 92 -6.80 7.75 -19.02
CA ILE A 92 -6.86 7.27 -17.65
C ILE A 92 -7.12 8.43 -16.68
N ALA A 93 -7.82 8.15 -15.58
CA ALA A 93 -8.05 9.14 -14.54
C ALA A 93 -6.73 9.65 -13.94
N PHE A 94 -6.62 10.96 -13.74
CA PHE A 94 -5.46 11.53 -13.07
C PHE A 94 -5.70 11.53 -11.56
N GLU A 95 -5.10 10.57 -10.89
CA GLU A 95 -5.28 10.33 -9.45
C GLU A 95 -3.94 10.28 -8.72
N PHE A 96 -3.94 10.73 -7.47
CA PHE A 96 -2.83 10.60 -6.55
C PHE A 96 -3.24 9.80 -5.32
N SER A 97 -2.32 8.99 -4.78
CA SER A 97 -2.53 8.19 -3.59
C SER A 97 -1.31 8.25 -2.67
N GLY A 98 -1.55 8.17 -1.36
CA GLY A 98 -0.45 8.22 -0.40
C GLY A 98 0.26 9.57 -0.32
N ILE A 99 -0.42 10.67 -0.65
CA ILE A 99 0.21 12.00 -0.64
C ILE A 99 0.40 12.48 0.81
N PRO A 100 1.64 12.86 1.19
CA PRO A 100 1.90 13.42 2.51
C PRO A 100 1.14 14.72 2.72
N LYS A 101 0.63 14.93 3.94
CA LYS A 101 -0.13 16.14 4.32
C LYS A 101 0.54 17.45 3.91
N LYS A 102 1.86 17.53 4.03
CA LYS A 102 2.63 18.74 3.70
C LYS A 102 2.51 19.16 2.23
N TYR A 103 2.23 18.22 1.33
CA TYR A 103 2.07 18.47 -0.11
C TYR A 103 0.60 18.57 -0.56
N ALA A 104 -0.34 18.31 0.33
CA ALA A 104 -1.77 18.34 -0.01
C ALA A 104 -2.22 19.71 -0.56
N GLY A 105 -1.74 20.80 0.06
CA GLY A 105 -2.05 22.16 -0.41
C GLY A 105 -1.48 22.47 -1.78
N GLU A 106 -0.31 21.95 -2.11
CA GLU A 106 0.33 22.14 -3.42
C GLU A 106 -0.46 21.45 -4.54
N ILE A 107 -0.93 20.21 -4.32
CA ILE A 107 -1.80 19.52 -5.27
C ILE A 107 -3.06 20.32 -5.55
N LEU A 108 -3.72 20.87 -4.51
CA LEU A 108 -4.94 21.66 -4.67
C LEU A 108 -4.70 22.99 -5.38
N LEU A 109 -3.54 23.62 -5.21
CA LEU A 109 -3.19 24.84 -5.93
C LEU A 109 -2.94 24.58 -7.42
N ARG A 110 -2.30 23.45 -7.76
CA ARG A 110 -2.04 23.05 -9.15
C ARG A 110 -3.31 22.60 -9.87
N PHE A 111 -4.17 21.88 -9.14
CA PHE A 111 -5.36 21.25 -9.65
C PHE A 111 -6.58 21.64 -8.81
N PRO A 112 -7.14 22.86 -8.99
CA PRO A 112 -8.22 23.36 -8.14
C PRO A 112 -9.51 22.54 -8.23
N ASN A 113 -9.75 21.85 -9.36
CA ASN A 113 -10.93 20.99 -9.56
C ASN A 113 -10.60 19.55 -9.10
N THR A 114 -10.37 19.37 -7.81
CA THR A 114 -9.91 18.09 -7.28
C THR A 114 -10.83 17.59 -6.17
N GLU A 115 -11.22 16.32 -6.26
CA GLU A 115 -11.82 15.60 -5.13
C GLU A 115 -10.71 15.13 -4.19
N THR A 116 -10.89 15.40 -2.90
CA THR A 116 -9.92 15.03 -1.86
C THR A 116 -10.55 13.99 -0.93
N ARG A 117 -9.85 12.90 -0.67
CA ARG A 117 -10.23 11.88 0.31
C ARG A 117 -9.10 11.64 1.30
N ARG A 118 -9.47 11.37 2.53
CA ARG A 118 -8.54 10.99 3.59
C ARG A 118 -9.14 9.85 4.41
N TYR A 119 -8.36 8.81 4.61
CA TYR A 119 -8.77 7.65 5.40
C TYR A 119 -7.94 7.57 6.67
N ARG A 120 -8.57 7.74 7.83
CA ARG A 120 -7.88 7.69 9.14
C ARG A 120 -7.14 6.37 9.38
N ASN A 121 -7.72 5.28 8.91
CA ASN A 121 -7.18 3.93 9.06
C ASN A 121 -5.96 3.61 8.19
N LEU A 122 -5.64 4.49 7.23
CA LEU A 122 -4.44 4.39 6.39
C LEU A 122 -3.30 5.32 6.86
N GLY A 123 -3.50 6.09 7.93
CA GLY A 123 -2.47 6.97 8.47
C GLY A 123 -1.42 6.20 9.26
N ASP A 124 -0.14 6.47 8.97
CA ASP A 124 1.00 5.78 9.58
C ASP A 124 1.29 6.29 11.00
N TYR A 125 1.57 5.37 11.90
CA TYR A 125 1.93 5.67 13.28
C TYR A 125 3.42 5.96 13.41
N LEU A 126 3.76 7.21 13.76
CA LEU A 126 5.13 7.69 13.88
C LEU A 126 5.53 7.83 15.35
N TYR A 127 6.70 7.33 15.70
CA TYR A 127 7.26 7.35 17.06
C TYR A 127 8.65 7.95 17.04
N LEU A 128 9.09 8.50 18.18
CA LEU A 128 10.50 8.87 18.34
C LEU A 128 11.34 7.61 18.55
N ALA A 129 12.42 7.49 17.78
CA ALA A 129 13.38 6.39 17.90
C ALA A 129 13.96 6.29 19.32
N SER A 130 14.27 7.44 19.94
CA SER A 130 14.75 7.53 21.32
C SER A 130 13.74 7.03 22.36
N ASP A 131 12.44 7.23 22.12
CA ASP A 131 11.40 6.74 23.03
C ASP A 131 11.37 5.20 23.03
N PHE A 132 11.55 4.57 21.87
CA PHE A 132 11.56 3.11 21.75
C PHE A 132 12.86 2.50 22.29
N ALA A 133 14.01 3.12 22.05
CA ALA A 133 15.29 2.63 22.56
C ALA A 133 15.35 2.56 24.09
N ASP A 134 14.74 3.54 24.78
CA ASP A 134 14.87 3.68 26.23
C ASP A 134 13.58 3.40 27.01
N PHE A 135 12.42 3.53 26.38
CA PHE A 135 11.10 3.54 27.04
C PHE A 135 11.06 4.46 28.25
N LYS A 136 11.65 5.68 28.15
CA LYS A 136 11.73 6.64 29.26
C LYS A 136 10.37 7.19 29.67
N GLY A 137 10.27 7.52 30.97
CA GLY A 137 9.12 8.22 31.52
C GLY A 137 7.97 7.30 31.99
N LYS A 138 6.99 7.93 32.63
CA LYS A 138 5.85 7.22 33.25
C LYS A 138 4.96 6.53 32.23
N LYS A 139 4.81 7.15 31.05
CA LYS A 139 3.97 6.62 29.94
C LYS A 139 4.38 5.22 29.49
N TYR A 140 5.67 4.88 29.58
CA TYR A 140 6.22 3.58 29.18
C TYR A 140 6.48 2.61 30.34
N SER A 141 5.90 2.84 31.53
CA SER A 141 6.11 1.95 32.68
C SER A 141 5.62 0.52 32.43
N GLY A 142 4.54 0.35 31.66
CA GLY A 142 4.00 -0.94 31.26
C GLY A 142 4.99 -1.69 30.36
N GLN A 143 5.49 -1.04 29.31
CA GLN A 143 6.45 -1.62 28.37
C GLN A 143 7.73 -2.07 29.09
N ARG A 144 8.31 -1.21 29.94
CA ARG A 144 9.49 -1.58 30.76
C ARG A 144 9.22 -2.78 31.67
N ASN A 145 8.02 -2.88 32.24
CA ASN A 145 7.65 -4.03 33.05
C ASN A 145 7.60 -5.32 32.23
N HIS A 146 7.01 -5.27 31.03
CA HIS A 146 6.98 -6.41 30.11
C HIS A 146 8.39 -6.82 29.67
N VAL A 147 9.26 -5.86 29.34
CA VAL A 147 10.67 -6.13 28.98
C VAL A 147 11.39 -6.83 30.14
N ARG A 148 11.26 -6.32 31.36
CA ARG A 148 11.88 -6.95 32.55
C ARG A 148 11.38 -8.37 32.80
N LYS A 149 10.07 -8.60 32.65
CA LYS A 149 9.48 -9.94 32.77
C LYS A 149 10.02 -10.89 31.71
N PHE A 150 10.14 -10.43 30.48
CA PHE A 150 10.69 -11.23 29.38
C PHE A 150 12.10 -11.70 29.71
N TYR A 151 13.04 -10.81 30.02
CA TYR A 151 14.40 -11.18 30.33
C TYR A 151 14.55 -11.99 31.63
N ALA A 152 13.69 -11.77 32.62
CA ALA A 152 13.67 -12.55 33.83
C ALA A 152 13.23 -14.02 33.58
N LYS A 153 12.29 -14.21 32.65
CA LYS A 153 11.74 -15.53 32.31
C LYS A 153 12.58 -16.27 31.26
N TYR A 154 13.23 -15.52 30.37
CA TYR A 154 14.03 -16.05 29.26
C TYR A 154 15.44 -15.42 29.25
N PRO A 155 16.27 -15.67 30.25
CA PRO A 155 17.58 -15.04 30.39
C PRO A 155 18.55 -15.40 29.26
N ASP A 156 18.36 -16.54 28.63
CA ASP A 156 19.19 -17.00 27.52
C ASP A 156 18.72 -16.53 26.14
N ALA A 157 17.67 -15.72 26.08
CA ALA A 157 17.21 -15.14 24.84
C ALA A 157 18.17 -14.05 24.33
N ILE A 158 18.68 -14.20 23.13
CA ILE A 158 19.65 -13.30 22.51
C ILE A 158 18.97 -12.55 21.37
N PHE A 159 19.00 -11.21 21.43
CA PHE A 159 18.58 -10.38 20.29
C PHE A 159 19.76 -10.16 19.35
N ARG A 160 19.63 -10.53 18.09
CA ARG A 160 20.70 -10.40 17.10
C ARG A 160 20.19 -10.05 15.70
N ALA A 161 21.06 -9.49 14.88
CA ALA A 161 20.82 -9.35 13.45
C ALA A 161 20.79 -10.73 12.77
N PHE A 162 19.97 -10.83 11.73
CA PHE A 162 19.88 -12.02 10.87
C PHE A 162 20.52 -11.79 9.52
N ASP A 163 21.10 -12.83 8.97
CA ASP A 163 21.69 -12.86 7.64
C ASP A 163 21.17 -14.06 6.82
N GLU A 164 21.70 -14.25 5.63
CA GLU A 164 21.29 -15.32 4.72
C GLU A 164 21.40 -16.74 5.32
N LYS A 165 22.30 -16.94 6.31
CA LYS A 165 22.48 -18.23 6.99
C LYS A 165 21.31 -18.59 7.90
N ASP A 166 20.51 -17.60 8.28
CA ASP A 166 19.33 -17.78 9.12
C ASP A 166 18.09 -18.22 8.34
N THR A 167 18.16 -18.29 7.01
CA THR A 167 17.01 -18.56 6.14
C THR A 167 16.21 -19.79 6.55
N ASP A 168 16.85 -20.89 6.89
CA ASP A 168 16.13 -22.12 7.27
C ASP A 168 15.51 -22.01 8.67
N LYS A 169 16.17 -21.34 9.61
CA LYS A 169 15.58 -21.03 10.92
C LYS A 169 14.38 -20.10 10.78
N LEU A 170 14.45 -19.11 9.89
CA LEU A 170 13.34 -18.18 9.61
C LEU A 170 12.15 -18.89 8.94
N LYS A 171 12.39 -19.88 8.07
CA LYS A 171 11.32 -20.72 7.54
C LYS A 171 10.62 -21.51 8.64
N ALA A 172 11.38 -22.13 9.53
CA ALA A 172 10.83 -22.86 10.69
C ALA A 172 10.06 -21.92 11.65
N PHE A 173 10.56 -20.71 11.86
CA PHE A 173 9.85 -19.67 12.63
C PHE A 173 8.52 -19.28 11.95
N ARG A 174 8.54 -19.05 10.63
CA ARG A 174 7.35 -18.78 9.83
C ARG A 174 6.26 -19.84 10.06
N GLU A 175 6.60 -21.12 9.94
CA GLU A 175 5.64 -22.22 10.13
C GLU A 175 5.00 -22.19 11.53
N LYS A 176 5.80 -21.89 12.58
CA LYS A 176 5.29 -21.74 13.95
C LYS A 176 4.34 -20.54 14.08
N VAL A 177 4.68 -19.40 13.47
CA VAL A 177 3.83 -18.22 13.48
C VAL A 177 2.51 -18.49 12.75
N GLU A 178 2.56 -19.07 11.57
CA GLU A 178 1.36 -19.42 10.79
C GLU A 178 0.44 -20.37 11.56
N ALA A 179 0.99 -21.39 12.22
CA ALA A 179 0.23 -22.30 13.07
C ALA A 179 -0.42 -21.61 14.28
N ALA A 180 0.29 -20.66 14.90
CA ALA A 180 -0.23 -19.89 16.04
C ALA A 180 -1.37 -18.93 15.65
N PHE A 181 -1.36 -18.45 14.40
CA PHE A 181 -2.30 -17.45 13.88
C PHE A 181 -3.35 -18.02 12.90
N ASP A 182 -3.53 -19.34 12.82
CA ASP A 182 -4.42 -19.99 11.84
C ASP A 182 -5.90 -19.57 11.93
N LYS A 183 -6.31 -18.92 13.02
CA LYS A 183 -7.70 -18.45 13.23
C LYS A 183 -7.98 -17.03 12.71
N HIS A 184 -7.01 -16.38 12.05
CA HIS A 184 -7.19 -15.01 11.58
C HIS A 184 -8.04 -14.90 10.32
N SER A 185 -8.58 -13.69 10.12
CA SER A 185 -9.36 -13.33 8.94
C SER A 185 -8.56 -13.53 7.63
N TYR A 186 -9.27 -13.66 6.51
CA TYR A 186 -8.67 -13.78 5.19
C TYR A 186 -7.68 -12.64 4.87
N GLY A 187 -7.99 -11.39 5.26
CA GLY A 187 -7.09 -10.24 5.08
C GLY A 187 -5.76 -10.37 5.82
N ALA A 188 -5.80 -10.83 7.08
CA ALA A 188 -4.60 -11.04 7.89
C ALA A 188 -3.71 -12.18 7.35
N LYS A 189 -4.32 -13.24 6.79
CA LYS A 189 -3.58 -14.33 6.11
C LYS A 189 -2.85 -13.83 4.87
N ASN A 190 -3.52 -13.04 4.04
CA ASN A 190 -2.93 -12.46 2.83
C ASN A 190 -1.78 -11.49 3.12
N GLU A 191 -1.93 -10.63 4.13
CA GLU A 191 -0.85 -9.75 4.60
C GLU A 191 0.34 -10.57 5.09
N MET A 192 0.10 -11.61 5.89
CA MET A 192 1.15 -12.48 6.41
C MET A 192 1.90 -13.19 5.27
N GLU A 193 1.22 -13.71 4.26
CA GLU A 193 1.85 -14.32 3.10
C GLU A 193 2.77 -13.34 2.37
N ARG A 194 2.32 -12.09 2.17
CA ARG A 194 3.12 -11.04 1.55
C ARG A 194 4.34 -10.66 2.39
N ALA A 195 4.16 -10.53 3.71
CA ALA A 195 5.27 -10.28 4.62
C ALA A 195 6.35 -11.36 4.51
N TRP A 196 5.97 -12.64 4.41
CA TRP A 196 6.93 -13.72 4.27
C TRP A 196 7.69 -13.74 2.94
N ARG A 197 7.18 -13.10 1.90
CA ARG A 197 7.94 -12.91 0.64
C ARG A 197 9.20 -12.07 0.86
N MET A 198 9.22 -11.25 1.91
CA MET A 198 10.36 -10.40 2.26
C MET A 198 11.53 -11.18 2.89
N LEU A 199 11.35 -12.44 3.33
CA LEU A 199 12.43 -13.24 3.89
C LEU A 199 13.62 -13.43 2.93
N LYS A 200 13.40 -13.37 1.61
CA LYS A 200 14.48 -13.45 0.61
C LYS A 200 15.44 -12.26 0.63
N PHE A 201 15.06 -11.17 1.32
CA PHE A 201 15.89 -9.97 1.47
C PHE A 201 16.65 -9.92 2.79
N VAL A 202 16.56 -10.97 3.62
CA VAL A 202 17.36 -11.09 4.84
C VAL A 202 18.82 -11.17 4.45
N GLY A 203 19.66 -10.32 5.06
CA GLY A 203 21.07 -10.12 4.68
C GLY A 203 21.30 -9.08 3.59
N SER A 204 20.25 -8.60 2.91
CA SER A 204 20.38 -7.49 1.97
C SER A 204 20.70 -6.18 2.70
N PRO A 205 21.61 -5.33 2.19
CA PRO A 205 21.91 -4.03 2.80
C PRO A 205 20.76 -3.03 2.73
N MET A 206 19.71 -3.29 1.95
CA MET A 206 18.53 -2.45 1.87
C MET A 206 17.67 -2.55 3.14
N PHE A 207 17.74 -3.67 3.85
CA PHE A 207 16.86 -3.94 4.99
C PHE A 207 17.65 -4.24 6.25
N ARG A 208 17.09 -3.87 7.38
CA ARG A 208 17.58 -4.17 8.73
C ARG A 208 16.73 -5.30 9.29
N CYS A 209 17.34 -6.45 9.52
CA CYS A 209 16.66 -7.67 9.97
C CYS A 209 17.25 -8.15 11.28
N ALA A 210 16.41 -8.39 12.28
CA ALA A 210 16.83 -8.94 13.57
C ALA A 210 15.65 -9.60 14.30
N GLY A 211 15.99 -10.28 15.40
CA GLY A 211 14.98 -10.86 16.28
C GLY A 211 15.62 -11.60 17.44
N PHE A 212 14.78 -12.17 18.28
CA PHE A 212 15.23 -13.01 19.39
C PHE A 212 15.46 -14.46 18.92
N GLU A 213 16.58 -15.01 19.38
CA GLU A 213 16.88 -16.43 19.33
C GLU A 213 16.94 -16.98 20.76
N LEU A 214 16.34 -18.14 21.00
CA LEU A 214 16.36 -18.85 22.27
C LEU A 214 16.60 -20.34 22.01
N ASN A 215 17.62 -20.93 22.65
CA ASN A 215 17.99 -22.33 22.49
C ASN A 215 18.22 -22.74 21.00
N GLY A 216 18.74 -21.84 20.19
CA GLY A 216 19.00 -22.06 18.78
C GLY A 216 17.81 -21.88 17.83
N GLU A 217 16.63 -21.57 18.36
CA GLU A 217 15.40 -21.30 17.60
C GLU A 217 15.07 -19.81 17.56
N ILE A 218 14.64 -19.31 16.41
CA ILE A 218 14.12 -17.93 16.27
C ILE A 218 12.72 -17.88 16.86
N ILE A 219 12.49 -16.92 17.77
CA ILE A 219 11.22 -16.71 18.46
C ILE A 219 10.58 -15.35 18.14
N SER A 220 11.31 -14.45 17.48
CA SER A 220 10.76 -13.21 16.90
C SER A 220 11.54 -12.76 15.68
N PHE A 221 10.91 -11.95 14.84
CA PHE A 221 11.49 -11.41 13.62
C PHE A 221 10.96 -10.00 13.36
N CYS A 222 11.88 -9.07 13.08
CA CYS A 222 11.61 -7.74 12.56
C CYS A 222 12.35 -7.52 11.24
N LEU A 223 11.69 -6.81 10.32
CA LEU A 223 12.29 -6.34 9.08
C LEU A 223 11.88 -4.90 8.84
N SER A 224 12.86 -4.03 8.69
CA SER A 224 12.66 -2.59 8.45
C SER A 224 13.60 -2.07 7.39
N GLU A 225 13.29 -0.90 6.83
CA GLU A 225 14.21 -0.16 5.97
C GLU A 225 14.34 1.30 6.41
N LYS A 226 15.47 1.93 6.07
CA LYS A 226 15.70 3.34 6.35
C LYS A 226 15.30 4.19 5.15
N CYS A 227 14.38 5.12 5.37
CA CYS A 227 13.98 6.15 4.42
C CYS A 227 14.17 7.53 5.04
N GLY A 228 15.15 8.29 4.55
CA GLY A 228 15.50 9.59 5.12
C GLY A 228 15.86 9.52 6.60
N ASP A 229 15.12 10.26 7.43
CA ASP A 229 15.26 10.31 8.89
C ASP A 229 14.37 9.30 9.64
N THR A 230 13.78 8.35 8.93
CA THR A 230 12.77 7.41 9.46
C THR A 230 13.15 5.97 9.18
N LEU A 231 13.02 5.11 10.18
CA LEU A 231 13.05 3.66 10.04
C LEU A 231 11.61 3.18 9.86
N ILE A 232 11.31 2.60 8.69
CA ILE A 232 9.98 2.05 8.38
C ILE A 232 9.99 0.57 8.74
N ASP A 233 9.12 0.19 9.63
CA ASP A 233 9.02 -1.15 10.20
C ASP A 233 7.90 -1.94 9.51
N HIS A 234 8.29 -2.79 8.55
CA HIS A 234 7.37 -3.56 7.72
C HIS A 234 6.86 -4.83 8.37
N ILE A 235 7.72 -5.47 9.17
CA ILE A 235 7.39 -6.76 9.76
C ILE A 235 7.83 -6.78 11.22
N GLU A 236 6.87 -6.98 12.10
CA GLU A 236 7.08 -7.35 13.50
C GLU A 236 6.27 -8.61 13.80
N LYS A 237 6.93 -9.74 13.95
CA LYS A 237 6.29 -11.01 14.30
C LYS A 237 7.02 -11.67 15.45
N ALA A 238 6.25 -12.22 16.40
CA ALA A 238 6.80 -13.00 17.51
C ALA A 238 5.84 -14.12 17.89
N LEU A 239 6.39 -15.18 18.47
CA LEU A 239 5.59 -16.29 18.99
C LEU A 239 4.87 -15.84 20.27
N PRO A 240 3.54 -15.96 20.34
CA PRO A 240 2.72 -15.34 21.40
C PRO A 240 2.92 -15.98 22.79
N GLU A 241 3.44 -17.20 22.86
CA GLU A 241 3.71 -17.91 24.12
C GLU A 241 4.84 -17.28 24.94
N TYR A 242 5.66 -16.41 24.35
CA TYR A 242 6.74 -15.72 25.04
C TYR A 242 6.28 -14.40 25.63
N GLU A 243 5.85 -14.41 26.88
CA GLU A 243 5.31 -13.23 27.59
C GLU A 243 6.30 -12.05 27.55
N GLY A 244 5.86 -10.88 27.06
CA GLY A 244 6.65 -9.66 27.01
C GLY A 244 7.59 -9.54 25.82
N ILE A 245 7.57 -10.49 24.89
CA ILE A 245 8.47 -10.51 23.72
C ILE A 245 8.29 -9.29 22.81
N TYR A 246 7.06 -8.83 22.52
CA TYR A 246 6.85 -7.68 21.64
C TYR A 246 7.51 -6.39 22.16
N PRO A 247 7.29 -5.94 23.43
CA PRO A 247 8.02 -4.77 23.94
C PRO A 247 9.54 -4.97 24.00
N ALA A 248 10.01 -6.18 24.32
CA ALA A 248 11.44 -6.48 24.33
C ALA A 248 12.03 -6.38 22.91
N MET A 249 11.31 -6.90 21.90
CA MET A 249 11.70 -6.85 20.50
C MET A 249 11.75 -5.41 19.99
N VAL A 250 10.70 -4.60 20.19
CA VAL A 250 10.63 -3.20 19.78
C VAL A 250 11.80 -2.42 20.40
N GLN A 251 12.09 -2.59 21.70
CA GLN A 251 13.19 -1.89 22.34
C GLN A 251 14.54 -2.33 21.79
N SER A 252 14.80 -3.62 21.71
CA SER A 252 16.08 -4.16 21.23
C SER A 252 16.33 -3.80 19.77
N PHE A 253 15.29 -3.79 18.94
CA PHE A 253 15.39 -3.40 17.54
C PHE A 253 15.73 -1.91 17.41
N ALA A 254 15.07 -1.04 18.17
CA ALA A 254 15.37 0.39 18.18
C ALA A 254 16.79 0.66 18.66
N GLN A 255 17.26 -0.03 19.71
CA GLN A 255 18.63 0.10 20.21
C GLN A 255 19.69 -0.33 19.17
N MET A 256 19.40 -1.39 18.41
CA MET A 256 20.32 -1.93 17.41
C MET A 256 20.33 -1.09 16.14
N PHE A 257 19.18 -0.62 15.66
CA PHE A 257 19.06 -0.10 14.31
C PHE A 257 18.48 1.31 14.15
N ALA A 258 17.97 1.93 15.23
CA ALA A 258 17.35 3.24 15.10
C ALA A 258 18.24 4.40 15.62
N TRP A 259 19.54 4.17 15.73
CA TRP A 259 20.51 5.17 16.22
C TRP A 259 20.83 6.29 15.23
N ASP A 260 20.56 6.07 13.94
CA ASP A 260 20.83 7.01 12.82
C ASP A 260 19.55 7.57 12.19
N VAL A 261 18.42 7.48 12.90
CA VAL A 261 17.12 8.02 12.51
C VAL A 261 16.46 8.78 13.66
N THR A 262 15.56 9.69 13.33
CA THR A 262 14.76 10.43 14.33
C THR A 262 13.48 9.68 14.65
N TYR A 263 12.87 9.03 13.67
CA TYR A 263 11.56 8.41 13.78
C TYR A 263 11.58 6.92 13.46
N ILE A 264 10.60 6.23 14.03
CA ILE A 264 10.20 4.88 13.61
C ILE A 264 8.75 4.98 13.14
N ASN A 265 8.49 4.53 11.93
CA ASN A 265 7.15 4.39 11.36
C ASN A 265 6.75 2.91 11.42
N ARG A 266 5.64 2.60 12.11
CA ARG A 266 5.09 1.25 12.21
C ARG A 266 3.86 1.06 11.35
N GLU A 267 3.77 1.77 10.23
CA GLU A 267 2.68 1.71 9.26
C GLU A 267 1.30 2.02 9.86
N ASP A 268 0.25 1.78 9.10
CA ASP A 268 -1.13 2.07 9.47
C ASP A 268 -1.79 0.95 10.32
N ASP A 269 -3.06 1.12 10.66
CA ASP A 269 -3.85 0.11 11.42
C ASP A 269 -4.86 -0.66 10.53
N ALA A 270 -4.91 -0.37 9.23
CA ALA A 270 -5.82 -0.98 8.25
C ALA A 270 -7.30 -1.04 8.70
N GLY A 271 -7.68 -0.26 9.74
CA GLY A 271 -9.00 -0.29 10.36
C GLY A 271 -9.17 -1.37 11.44
N ASP A 272 -8.15 -2.17 11.73
CA ASP A 272 -8.19 -3.16 12.81
C ASP A 272 -8.10 -2.50 14.18
N SER A 273 -9.09 -2.77 15.04
CA SER A 273 -9.17 -2.18 16.37
C SER A 273 -8.09 -2.68 17.34
N GLY A 274 -7.65 -3.91 17.18
CA GLY A 274 -6.59 -4.53 17.98
C GLY A 274 -5.23 -3.91 17.63
N LEU A 275 -4.91 -3.79 16.32
CA LEU A 275 -3.71 -3.09 15.86
C LEU A 275 -3.71 -1.64 16.30
N ARG A 276 -4.85 -0.93 16.16
CA ARG A 276 -5.00 0.46 16.64
C ARG A 276 -4.69 0.59 18.10
N THR A 277 -5.26 -0.28 18.94
CA THR A 277 -5.02 -0.29 20.37
C THR A 277 -3.55 -0.56 20.68
N SER A 278 -2.97 -1.58 20.07
CA SER A 278 -1.55 -1.92 20.23
C SER A 278 -0.65 -0.74 19.86
N LYS A 279 -0.84 -0.15 18.67
CA LYS A 279 -0.02 0.98 18.20
C LYS A 279 -0.18 2.21 19.09
N THR A 280 -1.40 2.52 19.54
CA THR A 280 -1.66 3.68 20.42
C THR A 280 -1.00 3.55 21.81
N GLN A 281 -0.89 2.34 22.35
CA GLN A 281 -0.23 2.07 23.63
C GLN A 281 1.27 2.42 23.65
N TYR A 282 1.90 2.56 22.48
CA TYR A 282 3.27 3.01 22.35
C TYR A 282 3.41 4.52 22.17
N HIS A 283 2.31 5.29 22.35
CA HIS A 283 2.28 6.75 22.35
C HIS A 283 2.91 7.39 21.11
N PRO A 284 2.34 7.20 19.92
CA PRO A 284 2.84 7.83 18.72
C PRO A 284 2.90 9.35 18.88
N VAL A 285 3.97 9.97 18.40
CA VAL A 285 4.11 11.42 18.41
C VAL A 285 3.26 12.08 17.35
N GLN A 286 2.96 11.33 16.28
CA GLN A 286 2.16 11.78 15.16
C GLN A 286 1.52 10.59 14.45
N ILE A 287 0.40 10.84 13.79
CA ILE A 287 -0.13 9.97 12.75
C ILE A 287 0.05 10.71 11.45
N GLU A 288 0.92 10.17 10.59
CA GLU A 288 1.17 10.74 9.27
C GLU A 288 -0.05 10.49 8.40
N GLU A 289 -0.71 11.57 8.01
CA GLU A 289 -1.93 11.51 7.22
C GLU A 289 -1.62 11.32 5.74
N LYS A 290 -2.34 10.39 5.10
CA LYS A 290 -2.28 10.11 3.66
C LYS A 290 -3.50 10.70 2.97
N TYR A 291 -3.25 11.45 1.92
CA TYR A 291 -4.29 12.05 1.11
C TYR A 291 -4.39 11.35 -0.25
N HIS A 292 -5.61 11.25 -0.73
CA HIS A 292 -5.92 10.79 -2.08
C HIS A 292 -6.58 11.94 -2.81
N PHE A 293 -6.12 12.19 -4.03
CA PHE A 293 -6.64 13.24 -4.88
C PHE A 293 -7.07 12.64 -6.20
N ARG A 294 -8.21 13.06 -6.67
CA ARG A 294 -8.69 12.77 -7.99
C ARG A 294 -8.98 14.08 -8.70
N ILE A 295 -8.23 14.36 -9.75
CA ILE A 295 -8.44 15.51 -10.60
C ILE A 295 -9.68 15.23 -11.44
N LYS A 296 -10.68 16.13 -11.31
CA LYS A 296 -11.95 15.99 -12.01
C LYS A 296 -11.73 16.24 -13.50
N ASN A 297 -12.09 15.28 -14.29
CA ASN A 297 -12.09 15.34 -15.74
C ASN A 297 -13.45 15.84 -16.26
N GLU A 298 -13.64 15.82 -17.58
CA GLU A 298 -14.88 16.26 -18.22
C GLU A 298 -16.09 15.40 -17.84
N LEU A 299 -15.90 14.13 -17.47
CA LEU A 299 -16.98 13.24 -17.02
C LEU A 299 -17.69 13.77 -15.76
N TYR A 300 -16.99 14.53 -14.92
CA TYR A 300 -17.57 15.13 -13.73
C TYR A 300 -18.75 16.08 -14.06
N TYR A 301 -18.75 16.68 -15.25
CA TYR A 301 -19.78 17.63 -15.68
C TYR A 301 -20.92 16.97 -16.47
N ILE A 302 -20.87 15.66 -16.66
CA ILE A 302 -21.91 14.91 -17.37
C ILE A 302 -22.93 14.42 -16.34
N GLU A 303 -24.13 15.00 -16.35
CA GLU A 303 -25.20 14.67 -15.41
C GLU A 303 -25.89 13.32 -15.71
N LYS A 304 -25.90 12.91 -16.98
CA LYS A 304 -26.44 11.63 -17.42
C LYS A 304 -25.73 11.11 -18.65
N ILE A 305 -25.67 9.79 -18.78
CA ILE A 305 -25.09 9.12 -19.93
C ILE A 305 -25.87 9.50 -21.22
N PRO A 306 -25.20 10.06 -22.22
CA PRO A 306 -25.87 10.49 -23.44
C PRO A 306 -26.33 9.29 -24.30
N LEU A 307 -27.33 9.57 -25.15
CA LEU A 307 -27.76 8.64 -26.18
C LEU A 307 -26.95 8.87 -27.45
N ILE A 308 -26.23 7.85 -27.93
CA ILE A 308 -25.45 7.88 -29.16
C ILE A 308 -26.08 6.88 -30.15
N LYS A 309 -26.48 7.37 -31.33
CA LYS A 309 -26.99 6.54 -32.41
C LYS A 309 -25.98 6.44 -33.54
N THR A 310 -25.76 5.22 -33.98
CA THR A 310 -25.03 4.93 -35.21
C THR A 310 -25.97 4.35 -36.26
N ASP A 311 -25.49 3.98 -37.43
CA ASP A 311 -26.29 3.34 -38.47
C ASP A 311 -26.89 2.00 -38.04
N ARG A 312 -26.28 1.31 -37.12
CA ARG A 312 -26.66 -0.05 -36.70
C ARG A 312 -26.87 -0.22 -35.19
N LEU A 313 -26.24 0.63 -34.39
CA LEU A 313 -26.16 0.45 -32.94
C LEU A 313 -26.70 1.66 -32.19
N LEU A 314 -27.24 1.40 -31.03
CA LEU A 314 -27.60 2.40 -30.06
C LEU A 314 -26.69 2.23 -28.82
N LEU A 315 -26.06 3.32 -28.37
CA LEU A 315 -25.32 3.36 -27.11
C LEU A 315 -26.09 4.25 -26.15
N ASN A 316 -26.41 3.73 -24.98
CA ASN A 316 -27.11 4.48 -23.93
C ASN A 316 -26.69 3.96 -22.54
N ALA A 317 -27.29 4.49 -21.47
CA ALA A 317 -27.07 3.99 -20.12
C ALA A 317 -27.46 2.51 -20.00
N ILE A 318 -26.70 1.77 -19.18
CA ILE A 318 -27.11 0.45 -18.74
C ILE A 318 -28.22 0.64 -17.72
N GLU A 319 -29.36 -0.01 -17.96
CA GLU A 319 -30.55 0.10 -17.13
C GLU A 319 -30.75 -1.16 -16.28
N GLU A 320 -31.61 -1.07 -15.26
CA GLU A 320 -31.92 -2.21 -14.38
C GLU A 320 -32.44 -3.44 -15.14
N THR A 321 -33.18 -3.19 -16.24
CA THR A 321 -33.68 -4.23 -17.14
C THR A 321 -32.57 -4.98 -17.89
N ASP A 322 -31.36 -4.43 -17.93
CA ASP A 322 -30.19 -5.04 -18.58
C ASP A 322 -29.43 -6.01 -17.67
N ILE A 323 -29.72 -6.04 -16.37
CA ILE A 323 -28.96 -6.83 -15.38
C ILE A 323 -28.69 -8.27 -15.86
N PRO A 324 -29.67 -9.03 -16.37
CA PRO A 324 -29.39 -10.40 -16.83
C PRO A 324 -28.45 -10.47 -18.04
N ALA A 325 -28.54 -9.53 -18.97
CA ALA A 325 -27.66 -9.46 -20.13
C ALA A 325 -26.26 -8.99 -19.74
N TYR A 326 -26.19 -8.01 -18.86
CA TYR A 326 -24.94 -7.44 -18.37
C TYR A 326 -24.14 -8.46 -17.54
N ASN A 327 -24.82 -9.21 -16.65
CA ASN A 327 -24.18 -10.29 -15.89
C ASN A 327 -23.60 -11.37 -16.81
N ARG A 328 -24.36 -11.80 -17.84
CA ARG A 328 -23.82 -12.74 -18.84
C ARG A 328 -22.55 -12.21 -19.51
N LEU A 329 -22.56 -10.92 -19.86
CA LEU A 329 -21.41 -10.27 -20.49
C LEU A 329 -20.20 -10.19 -19.56
N CYS A 330 -20.39 -9.79 -18.30
CA CYS A 330 -19.31 -9.65 -17.31
C CYS A 330 -18.71 -10.99 -16.87
N LEU A 331 -19.50 -12.07 -16.92
CA LEU A 331 -19.07 -13.41 -16.54
C LEU A 331 -18.62 -14.28 -17.73
N ASP A 332 -18.58 -13.72 -18.95
CA ASP A 332 -18.12 -14.42 -20.15
C ASP A 332 -16.59 -14.60 -20.15
N ASP A 333 -16.14 -15.85 -20.07
CA ASP A 333 -14.72 -16.18 -19.99
C ASP A 333 -13.94 -15.80 -21.26
N GLU A 334 -14.57 -15.89 -22.45
CA GLU A 334 -13.92 -15.53 -23.71
C GLU A 334 -13.74 -14.02 -23.80
N ARG A 335 -14.78 -13.25 -23.45
CA ARG A 335 -14.68 -11.79 -23.35
C ARG A 335 -13.61 -11.37 -22.36
N ASN A 336 -13.61 -11.89 -21.15
CA ASN A 336 -12.71 -11.51 -20.08
C ASN A 336 -11.25 -11.80 -20.45
N ARG A 337 -10.99 -12.86 -21.20
CA ARG A 337 -9.67 -13.17 -21.75
C ARG A 337 -9.13 -12.07 -22.67
N TRP A 338 -9.99 -11.45 -23.50
CA TRP A 338 -9.59 -10.39 -24.43
C TRP A 338 -9.68 -9.00 -23.85
N TRP A 339 -10.58 -8.81 -22.88
CA TRP A 339 -10.74 -7.56 -22.15
C TRP A 339 -9.55 -7.23 -21.25
N GLY A 340 -8.79 -8.24 -20.83
CA GLY A 340 -7.62 -8.10 -19.97
C GLY A 340 -7.95 -7.85 -18.50
N TYR A 341 -9.23 -7.97 -18.11
CA TYR A 341 -9.69 -7.82 -16.75
C TYR A 341 -10.86 -8.78 -16.49
N ASP A 342 -10.80 -9.49 -15.36
CA ASP A 342 -11.85 -10.37 -14.91
C ASP A 342 -12.47 -9.78 -13.62
N TYR A 343 -13.71 -9.39 -13.70
CA TYR A 343 -14.45 -8.82 -12.57
C TYR A 343 -14.48 -9.71 -11.32
N ARG A 344 -14.30 -11.02 -11.46
CA ARG A 344 -14.17 -11.96 -10.36
C ARG A 344 -12.93 -11.72 -9.48
N GLN A 345 -11.97 -10.95 -9.96
CA GLN A 345 -10.80 -10.54 -9.16
C GLN A 345 -11.19 -9.59 -8.02
N ASP A 346 -12.24 -8.79 -8.22
CA ASP A 346 -12.76 -7.87 -7.21
C ASP A 346 -13.84 -8.50 -6.34
N CYS A 347 -14.65 -9.41 -6.91
CA CYS A 347 -15.70 -10.15 -6.21
C CYS A 347 -15.80 -11.57 -6.77
N ALA A 348 -15.38 -12.55 -5.99
CA ALA A 348 -15.36 -13.96 -6.44
C ALA A 348 -16.76 -14.55 -6.64
N GLU A 349 -17.74 -14.07 -5.87
CA GLU A 349 -19.14 -14.52 -5.93
C GLU A 349 -20.06 -13.30 -6.00
N PRO A 350 -20.17 -12.62 -7.18
CA PRO A 350 -21.02 -11.45 -7.32
C PRO A 350 -22.50 -11.86 -7.23
N ASP A 351 -23.29 -11.06 -6.51
CA ASP A 351 -24.75 -11.17 -6.57
C ASP A 351 -25.29 -10.63 -7.91
N GLU A 352 -26.60 -10.78 -8.13
CA GLU A 352 -27.23 -10.39 -9.40
C GLU A 352 -27.12 -8.90 -9.73
N GLU A 353 -26.99 -8.03 -8.72
CA GLU A 353 -26.93 -6.58 -8.89
C GLU A 353 -25.50 -6.01 -8.88
N TYR A 354 -24.51 -6.83 -8.55
CA TYR A 354 -23.14 -6.37 -8.31
C TYR A 354 -22.57 -5.51 -9.45
N PHE A 355 -22.60 -5.99 -10.68
CA PHE A 355 -22.02 -5.28 -11.83
C PHE A 355 -22.80 -4.01 -12.15
N TYR A 356 -24.12 -4.08 -12.06
CA TYR A 356 -24.97 -2.91 -12.28
C TYR A 356 -24.76 -1.83 -11.22
N ALA A 357 -24.61 -2.22 -9.95
CA ALA A 357 -24.32 -1.29 -8.87
C ALA A 357 -22.91 -0.68 -9.00
N ASP A 358 -21.93 -1.47 -9.43
CA ASP A 358 -20.56 -1.02 -9.59
C ASP A 358 -20.43 0.02 -10.73
N GLN A 359 -21.03 -0.21 -11.90
CA GLN A 359 -21.04 0.76 -12.98
C GLN A 359 -21.79 2.06 -12.61
N LYS A 360 -22.90 1.98 -11.85
CA LYS A 360 -23.59 3.18 -11.34
C LYS A 360 -22.72 3.98 -10.37
N LYS A 361 -21.96 3.30 -9.52
CA LYS A 361 -21.01 3.92 -8.62
C LYS A 361 -19.88 4.60 -9.41
N ASP A 362 -19.42 3.97 -10.47
CA ASP A 362 -18.39 4.53 -11.34
C ASP A 362 -18.86 5.81 -12.01
N PHE A 363 -20.04 5.81 -12.60
CA PHE A 363 -20.63 7.02 -13.18
C PHE A 363 -20.88 8.08 -12.11
N GLY A 364 -21.48 7.73 -10.96
CA GLY A 364 -21.74 8.66 -9.85
C GLY A 364 -20.48 9.29 -9.25
N SER A 365 -19.34 8.60 -9.35
CA SER A 365 -18.03 9.11 -8.92
C SER A 365 -17.23 9.76 -10.06
N SER A 366 -17.79 9.89 -11.26
CA SER A 366 -17.13 10.38 -12.48
C SER A 366 -15.83 9.62 -12.80
N THR A 367 -15.81 8.32 -12.54
CA THR A 367 -14.66 7.43 -12.80
C THR A 367 -14.72 6.83 -14.18
N ALA A 368 -15.91 6.42 -14.58
CA ALA A 368 -16.16 5.85 -15.89
C ALA A 368 -17.61 6.13 -16.31
N MET A 369 -17.85 6.02 -17.59
CA MET A 369 -19.16 6.10 -18.19
C MET A 369 -19.39 4.85 -19.03
N ASN A 370 -20.21 3.94 -18.51
CA ASN A 370 -20.48 2.65 -19.13
C ASN A 370 -21.72 2.75 -20.03
N PHE A 371 -21.54 2.48 -21.32
CA PHE A 371 -22.60 2.42 -22.29
C PHE A 371 -23.02 0.97 -22.56
N ALA A 372 -24.31 0.71 -22.48
CA ALA A 372 -24.87 -0.47 -23.15
C ALA A 372 -24.78 -0.28 -24.66
N VAL A 373 -24.22 -1.23 -25.37
CA VAL A 373 -24.25 -1.31 -26.83
C VAL A 373 -25.45 -2.18 -27.21
N ARG A 374 -26.40 -1.60 -27.95
CA ARG A 374 -27.61 -2.30 -28.36
C ARG A 374 -27.72 -2.50 -29.85
N LEU A 375 -28.17 -3.69 -30.24
CA LEU A 375 -28.65 -4.00 -31.56
C LEU A 375 -30.14 -4.30 -31.46
N ASP A 376 -30.97 -3.55 -32.15
CA ASP A 376 -32.45 -3.58 -32.08
C ASP A 376 -32.93 -3.38 -30.64
N GLU A 377 -32.90 -3.41 -29.69
CA GLU A 377 -33.26 -3.21 -28.28
C GLU A 377 -32.46 -4.14 -27.34
N GLU A 378 -31.78 -5.14 -27.88
CA GLU A 378 -31.02 -6.08 -27.09
C GLU A 378 -29.62 -5.54 -26.75
N MET A 379 -29.21 -5.62 -25.50
CA MET A 379 -27.85 -5.33 -25.07
C MET A 379 -26.92 -6.46 -25.50
N ILE A 380 -25.98 -6.13 -26.42
CA ILE A 380 -25.03 -7.07 -27.00
C ILE A 380 -23.58 -6.81 -26.58
N GLY A 381 -23.30 -5.71 -25.89
CA GLY A 381 -21.95 -5.34 -25.49
C GLY A 381 -21.93 -4.13 -24.59
N GLU A 382 -20.72 -3.74 -24.21
CA GLU A 382 -20.41 -2.59 -23.38
C GLU A 382 -19.28 -1.78 -23.96
N VAL A 383 -19.34 -0.45 -23.82
CA VAL A 383 -18.24 0.48 -24.03
C VAL A 383 -18.05 1.30 -22.77
N ILE A 384 -16.82 1.40 -22.30
CA ILE A 384 -16.45 2.18 -21.10
C ILE A 384 -15.54 3.33 -21.54
N LEU A 385 -15.91 4.56 -21.13
CA LEU A 385 -15.13 5.79 -21.28
C LEU A 385 -14.60 6.28 -19.96
#